data_d764ca1449fe108e9eed4ed336dd11d4
#
_entry.id   d764ca1449fe108e9eed4ed336dd11d4
#
_cell.length_a   1.000
_cell.length_b   1.000
_cell.length_c   1.000
_cell.angle_alpha   90.00
_cell.angle_beta   90.00
_cell.angle_gamma   90.00
#
_symmetry.space_group_name_H-M   'P 1'
#
loop_
_entity.id
_entity.type
_entity.pdbx_description
1 polymer ?
#
loop_
_entity_poly.entity_id
_entity_poly.type
_entity_poly.pdbx_seq_one_letter_code
_entity_poly.pdbx_strand_id
1 'polypeptide(L)'
;MNGAVVLRHSRLFTRSTRRYTAPPSHPMKLIRIVALIASLAMVACAQTPVQPEPAAVAAKPLPKVVVRPPAPAPRVAPLPNFELSEAVLFKLTLAEVALQRGQPHVAVPALLEVARETQDPRVARRATEVAWGARFLPAALEAATLWLQTDPESARARQTVIALLVNQSRLDDALPHLKKWLSAEPDKIGQNFLQLSSLVASHQDKAAILRMLRTLAADYPLIPEASLAVAQAAWNADDQPGALAAARRALELRPGWELAALFQARALQRDSVDQAIEFLDGFLKTNPGARDARLNYARLLVSARRYPEARKQFEVLVGEAPNNPEIAMAVATLSLQAKDYAAAEIQLRRALEINPKDPDAVRLYLGQVNEELKRDDQALKWYSSITHGDRFIAAQARYAGVLARQGKLAEARKHLQGVDAGDAHQRMQLTLAEAGLLREARAYQEAFDFLGAAVAVAPEAPDLLYDYAMAAEKLNRLDVLETSLRKVIALRPTHAHAYNALGYSLADRNVRLEEARALIETAHKLAPEDSYILDSLGWVLFRQGQNQEALAYLQRAYTERPDAEIAAHLGEVLWVMGRQAEAQKVWSDAMRAQPKNDVLQDTIKRLAPAALQSMQ
;
A
#
# COMPACT_ATOMS: atom_id res chain seq x y z
N MET A 1 9.38 -61.05 -11.91
CA MET A 1 8.75 -60.82 -13.22
C MET A 1 7.99 -59.53 -13.12
N ASN A 2 8.60 -58.51 -13.63
CA ASN A 2 8.16 -57.58 -14.70
C ASN A 2 6.87 -56.81 -14.38
N GLY A 3 6.77 -55.53 -14.45
CA GLY A 3 7.65 -54.54 -15.07
C GLY A 3 7.10 -53.15 -14.74
N ALA A 4 7.99 -52.23 -14.75
CA ALA A 4 7.78 -50.81 -14.69
C ALA A 4 7.00 -50.27 -15.89
N VAL A 5 6.20 -49.19 -15.72
CA VAL A 5 6.14 -48.12 -16.72
C VAL A 5 5.96 -46.78 -16.02
N VAL A 6 6.87 -45.91 -16.27
CA VAL A 6 7.02 -44.48 -16.11
C VAL A 6 6.10 -43.73 -17.07
N LEU A 7 5.55 -42.58 -16.63
CA LEU A 7 5.34 -41.36 -17.43
C LEU A 7 4.81 -40.30 -16.43
N ARG A 8 5.54 -39.30 -16.04
CA ARG A 8 5.95 -37.98 -16.59
C ARG A 8 4.84 -37.14 -17.20
N HIS A 9 4.88 -35.91 -16.68
CA HIS A 9 4.30 -34.63 -17.15
C HIS A 9 2.95 -34.30 -16.50
N SER A 10 2.68 -33.10 -16.01
CA SER A 10 3.33 -31.77 -16.20
C SER A 10 2.85 -30.79 -15.14
N ARG A 11 3.74 -29.98 -14.66
CA ARG A 11 3.77 -28.52 -14.54
C ARG A 11 2.47 -27.73 -14.30
N LEU A 12 2.54 -26.98 -13.22
CA LEU A 12 2.23 -25.55 -13.09
C LEU A 12 0.74 -25.13 -13.11
N PHE A 13 0.26 -24.75 -11.93
CA PHE A 13 -0.37 -23.45 -11.77
C PHE A 13 -0.36 -23.05 -10.30
N THR A 14 0.64 -22.28 -9.92
CA THR A 14 0.62 -21.48 -8.70
C THR A 14 -0.39 -20.35 -8.87
N ARG A 15 -1.59 -20.50 -8.34
CA ARG A 15 -2.51 -19.39 -8.14
C ARG A 15 -2.35 -18.87 -6.73
N SER A 16 -1.83 -17.66 -6.64
CA SER A 16 -1.86 -16.76 -5.51
C SER A 16 -3.26 -16.67 -4.91
N THR A 17 -3.51 -17.36 -3.81
CA THR A 17 -4.71 -17.17 -3.01
C THR A 17 -4.53 -15.93 -2.14
N ARG A 18 -5.05 -14.78 -2.58
CA ARG A 18 -5.30 -13.63 -1.70
C ARG A 18 -6.33 -14.05 -0.66
N ARG A 19 -5.90 -14.13 0.58
CA ARG A 19 -6.76 -14.38 1.74
C ARG A 19 -7.65 -13.16 1.97
N TYR A 20 -8.94 -13.30 1.73
CA TYR A 20 -9.97 -12.40 2.25
C TYR A 20 -10.53 -13.02 3.53
N THR A 21 -10.24 -12.40 4.66
CA THR A 21 -10.91 -12.68 5.93
C THR A 21 -12.13 -11.77 6.03
N ALA A 22 -13.30 -12.35 6.28
CA ALA A 22 -14.53 -11.60 6.59
C ALA A 22 -14.36 -10.79 7.90
N PRO A 23 -14.93 -9.60 8.00
CA PRO A 23 -14.76 -8.76 9.18
C PRO A 23 -15.60 -9.26 10.35
N PRO A 24 -15.04 -9.38 11.56
CA PRO A 24 -15.83 -9.45 12.76
C PRO A 24 -16.51 -8.10 13.01
N SER A 25 -17.77 -8.14 13.40
CA SER A 25 -18.53 -6.96 13.81
C SER A 25 -17.99 -6.45 15.15
N HIS A 26 -17.14 -5.44 15.12
CA HIS A 26 -16.66 -4.49 16.14
C HIS A 26 -15.12 -4.32 16.14
N PRO A 27 -14.57 -3.27 16.65
CA PRO A 27 -14.02 -2.05 16.07
C PRO A 27 -12.64 -2.17 15.38
N MET A 28 -12.34 -3.23 14.64
CA MET A 28 -11.14 -3.30 13.78
C MET A 28 -11.19 -2.37 12.53
N LYS A 29 -12.17 -1.46 12.45
CA LYS A 29 -12.36 -0.57 11.30
C LYS A 29 -11.27 0.49 11.14
N LEU A 30 -10.60 0.89 12.23
CA LEU A 30 -9.55 1.91 12.18
C LEU A 30 -8.24 1.42 11.51
N ILE A 31 -7.84 0.18 11.74
CA ILE A 31 -6.56 -0.35 11.20
C ILE A 31 -6.64 -0.52 9.66
N ARG A 32 -7.81 -0.81 9.10
CA ARG A 32 -8.00 -0.92 7.65
C ARG A 32 -8.02 0.43 6.92
N ILE A 33 -8.43 1.49 7.61
CA ILE A 33 -8.42 2.86 7.05
C ILE A 33 -6.96 3.33 6.83
N VAL A 34 -6.06 3.04 7.75
CA VAL A 34 -4.63 3.36 7.64
C VAL A 34 -3.94 2.56 6.51
N ALA A 35 -4.33 1.29 6.32
CA ALA A 35 -3.81 0.47 5.22
C ALA A 35 -4.24 0.98 3.84
N LEU A 36 -5.40 1.65 3.71
CA LEU A 36 -5.85 2.24 2.45
C LEU A 36 -4.99 3.46 2.05
N ILE A 37 -4.58 4.28 3.02
CA ILE A 37 -3.67 5.41 2.77
C ILE A 37 -2.26 4.91 2.39
N ALA A 38 -1.80 3.81 2.97
CA ALA A 38 -0.50 3.22 2.66
C ALA A 38 -0.48 2.51 1.29
N SER A 39 -1.58 1.88 0.85
CA SER A 39 -1.65 1.20 -0.45
C SER A 39 -1.84 2.16 -1.63
N LEU A 40 -2.42 3.35 -1.43
CA LEU A 40 -2.49 4.42 -2.44
C LEU A 40 -1.11 5.02 -2.77
N ALA A 41 -0.09 4.78 -1.94
CA ALA A 41 1.25 5.33 -2.11
C ALA A 41 2.11 4.68 -3.21
N MET A 42 1.72 3.54 -3.79
CA MET A 42 2.56 2.78 -4.73
C MET A 42 2.24 2.94 -6.23
N VAL A 43 1.21 3.69 -6.62
CA VAL A 43 0.77 3.74 -8.04
C VAL A 43 0.98 5.10 -8.73
N ALA A 44 1.44 6.14 -8.04
CA ALA A 44 1.44 7.52 -8.56
C ALA A 44 2.70 7.95 -9.33
N CYS A 45 3.50 7.05 -9.91
CA CYS A 45 4.75 7.40 -10.61
C CYS A 45 4.71 7.35 -12.15
N ALA A 46 3.56 7.37 -12.79
CA ALA A 46 3.55 7.42 -14.25
C ALA A 46 2.25 8.02 -14.81
N GLN A 47 2.17 9.35 -14.92
CA GLN A 47 1.41 10.04 -15.97
C GLN A 47 1.55 11.56 -15.79
N THR A 48 2.18 12.23 -16.76
CA THR A 48 2.17 13.67 -16.94
C THR A 48 0.83 14.10 -17.53
N PRO A 49 0.10 15.07 -16.95
CA PRO A 49 -1.10 15.63 -17.56
C PRO A 49 -0.74 16.70 -18.59
N VAL A 50 -1.34 16.59 -19.75
CA VAL A 50 -1.41 17.68 -20.77
C VAL A 50 -2.25 18.81 -20.18
N GLN A 51 -1.68 20.02 -20.14
CA GLN A 51 -2.39 21.23 -19.70
C GLN A 51 -3.33 21.73 -20.83
N PRO A 52 -4.56 22.16 -20.52
CA PRO A 52 -5.36 22.95 -21.45
C PRO A 52 -4.90 24.42 -21.46
N GLU A 53 -4.92 25.02 -22.63
CA GLU A 53 -4.60 26.42 -22.89
C GLU A 53 -5.48 27.38 -22.09
N PRO A 54 -4.93 28.41 -21.45
CA PRO A 54 -5.73 29.44 -20.81
C PRO A 54 -6.19 30.50 -21.81
N ALA A 55 -7.45 30.90 -21.67
CA ALA A 55 -8.09 31.97 -22.41
C ALA A 55 -7.36 33.32 -22.28
N ALA A 56 -7.36 34.05 -23.37
CA ALA A 56 -6.65 35.31 -23.54
C ALA A 56 -7.05 36.39 -22.53
N VAL A 57 -6.07 36.86 -21.75
CA VAL A 57 -6.13 38.11 -20.97
C VAL A 57 -5.20 39.15 -21.63
N ALA A 58 -5.69 40.38 -21.75
CA ALA A 58 -5.09 41.50 -22.46
C ALA A 58 -3.61 41.76 -22.10
N ALA A 59 -2.81 41.95 -23.13
CA ALA A 59 -1.36 42.09 -23.09
C ALA A 59 -0.89 43.41 -22.47
N LYS A 60 0.01 43.30 -21.47
CA LYS A 60 0.96 44.35 -21.11
C LYS A 60 2.16 44.28 -22.09
N PRO A 61 2.79 45.42 -22.42
CA PRO A 61 3.88 45.43 -23.41
C PRO A 61 5.09 44.63 -22.90
N LEU A 62 5.54 43.69 -23.73
CA LEU A 62 6.70 42.86 -23.51
C LEU A 62 8.00 43.63 -23.55
N PRO A 63 9.00 43.31 -22.71
CA PRO A 63 10.36 43.83 -22.85
C PRO A 63 10.98 43.34 -24.17
N LYS A 64 11.78 44.18 -24.80
CA LYS A 64 12.46 43.88 -26.08
C LYS A 64 13.20 42.53 -25.98
N VAL A 65 12.73 41.56 -26.75
CA VAL A 65 13.41 40.28 -26.94
C VAL A 65 14.76 40.59 -27.64
N VAL A 66 15.85 40.36 -26.95
CA VAL A 66 17.18 40.26 -27.58
C VAL A 66 17.19 38.97 -28.38
N VAL A 67 17.00 39.08 -29.68
CA VAL A 67 17.12 37.96 -30.62
C VAL A 67 18.58 37.48 -30.56
N ARG A 68 18.83 36.38 -29.85
CA ARG A 68 20.11 35.67 -30.01
C ARG A 68 20.22 35.21 -31.47
N PRO A 69 21.38 35.40 -32.11
CA PRO A 69 21.60 34.86 -33.45
C PRO A 69 21.34 33.36 -33.42
N PRO A 70 20.74 32.79 -34.48
CA PRO A 70 20.51 31.35 -34.57
C PRO A 70 21.83 30.63 -34.37
N ALA A 71 21.79 29.55 -33.56
CA ALA A 71 22.94 28.70 -33.36
C ALA A 71 23.47 28.24 -34.74
N PRO A 72 24.80 28.24 -34.97
CA PRO A 72 25.35 27.79 -36.23
C PRO A 72 24.82 26.38 -36.57
N ALA A 73 24.38 26.20 -37.81
CA ALA A 73 23.89 24.93 -38.27
C ALA A 73 24.90 23.81 -37.98
N PRO A 74 24.50 22.63 -37.53
CA PRO A 74 25.41 21.52 -37.23
C PRO A 74 26.30 21.29 -38.46
N ARG A 75 27.63 21.34 -38.26
CA ARG A 75 28.60 21.03 -39.32
C ARG A 75 28.43 19.57 -39.68
N VAL A 76 27.84 19.31 -40.81
CA VAL A 76 27.78 17.95 -41.37
C VAL A 76 29.22 17.58 -41.82
N ALA A 77 29.75 16.49 -41.28
CA ALA A 77 31.03 15.97 -41.72
C ALA A 77 31.02 15.78 -43.24
N PRO A 78 32.10 16.17 -43.97
CA PRO A 78 32.15 15.90 -45.38
C PRO A 78 32.02 14.41 -45.66
N LEU A 79 31.09 14.04 -46.54
CA LEU A 79 30.89 12.66 -46.89
C LEU A 79 32.10 12.15 -47.71
N PRO A 80 32.58 10.93 -47.45
CA PRO A 80 33.68 10.38 -48.21
C PRO A 80 33.28 10.27 -49.70
N ASN A 81 34.20 10.66 -50.56
CA ASN A 81 34.02 10.46 -52.00
C ASN A 81 34.49 9.07 -52.34
N PHE A 82 33.59 8.09 -52.30
CA PHE A 82 33.86 6.68 -52.54
C PHE A 82 33.23 6.24 -53.84
N GLU A 83 34.01 5.63 -54.71
CA GLU A 83 33.52 5.09 -55.96
C GLU A 83 32.75 3.77 -55.70
N LEU A 84 31.48 3.70 -56.14
CA LEU A 84 30.62 2.56 -55.89
C LEU A 84 31.07 1.36 -56.74
N SER A 85 31.91 0.49 -56.20
CA SER A 85 32.34 -0.75 -56.85
C SER A 85 31.19 -1.78 -56.90
N GLU A 86 31.25 -2.72 -57.87
CA GLU A 86 30.31 -3.83 -57.97
C GLU A 86 30.26 -4.64 -56.66
N ALA A 87 31.41 -4.84 -55.97
CA ALA A 87 31.48 -5.55 -54.71
C ALA A 87 30.74 -4.84 -53.60
N VAL A 88 30.88 -3.51 -53.48
CA VAL A 88 30.17 -2.71 -52.49
C VAL A 88 28.67 -2.71 -52.78
N LEU A 89 28.26 -2.54 -54.02
CA LEU A 89 26.86 -2.59 -54.41
C LEU A 89 26.24 -3.95 -54.10
N PHE A 90 26.97 -5.05 -54.42
CA PHE A 90 26.52 -6.40 -54.10
C PHE A 90 26.30 -6.59 -52.59
N LYS A 91 27.28 -6.19 -51.73
CA LYS A 91 27.19 -6.33 -50.27
C LYS A 91 26.02 -5.50 -49.69
N LEU A 92 25.81 -4.27 -50.17
CA LEU A 92 24.66 -3.43 -49.75
C LEU A 92 23.33 -4.08 -50.15
N THR A 93 23.22 -4.56 -51.38
CA THR A 93 22.00 -5.22 -51.84
C THR A 93 21.74 -6.51 -51.09
N LEU A 94 22.79 -7.32 -50.84
CA LEU A 94 22.69 -8.52 -50.04
C LEU A 94 22.15 -8.22 -48.63
N ALA A 95 22.71 -7.18 -47.99
CA ALA A 95 22.30 -6.80 -46.66
C ALA A 95 20.81 -6.38 -46.59
N GLU A 96 20.35 -5.52 -47.50
CA GLU A 96 18.95 -5.07 -47.53
C GLU A 96 17.97 -6.19 -47.85
N VAL A 97 18.32 -7.09 -48.81
CA VAL A 97 17.50 -8.27 -49.10
C VAL A 97 17.46 -9.24 -47.92
N ALA A 98 18.59 -9.45 -47.22
CA ALA A 98 18.63 -10.28 -46.03
C ALA A 98 17.75 -9.69 -44.89
N LEU A 99 17.76 -8.38 -44.73
CA LEU A 99 16.87 -7.71 -43.74
C LEU A 99 15.40 -7.90 -44.09
N GLN A 100 15.00 -7.71 -45.32
CA GLN A 100 13.63 -7.95 -45.78
C GLN A 100 13.16 -9.39 -45.53
N ARG A 101 14.11 -10.36 -45.57
CA ARG A 101 13.88 -11.78 -45.28
C ARG A 101 13.99 -12.15 -43.80
N GLY A 102 14.21 -11.18 -42.90
CA GLY A 102 14.39 -11.45 -41.49
C GLY A 102 15.67 -12.18 -41.14
N GLN A 103 16.74 -12.01 -41.95
CA GLN A 103 18.04 -12.65 -41.77
C GLN A 103 19.14 -11.65 -41.35
N PRO A 104 19.09 -11.06 -40.16
CA PRO A 104 20.07 -10.06 -39.71
C PRO A 104 21.48 -10.64 -39.56
N HIS A 105 21.64 -11.96 -39.37
CA HIS A 105 22.91 -12.63 -39.27
C HIS A 105 23.70 -12.59 -40.59
N VAL A 106 23.04 -12.39 -41.73
CA VAL A 106 23.68 -12.18 -43.05
C VAL A 106 23.90 -10.69 -43.29
N ALA A 107 22.94 -9.85 -42.91
CA ALA A 107 22.98 -8.42 -43.16
C ALA A 107 24.05 -7.68 -42.35
N VAL A 108 24.22 -8.02 -41.06
CA VAL A 108 25.16 -7.32 -40.17
C VAL A 108 26.59 -7.41 -40.61
N PRO A 109 27.15 -8.61 -40.90
CA PRO A 109 28.52 -8.73 -41.43
C PRO A 109 28.72 -7.95 -42.72
N ALA A 110 27.78 -8.04 -43.68
CA ALA A 110 27.88 -7.35 -44.96
C ALA A 110 27.89 -5.82 -44.78
N LEU A 111 27.02 -5.26 -43.93
CA LEU A 111 27.02 -3.83 -43.62
C LEU A 111 28.30 -3.39 -42.92
N LEU A 112 28.84 -4.18 -42.00
CA LEU A 112 30.10 -3.90 -41.31
C LEU A 112 31.29 -3.85 -42.26
N GLU A 113 31.38 -4.83 -43.18
CA GLU A 113 32.42 -4.83 -44.21
C GLU A 113 32.34 -3.57 -45.07
N VAL A 114 31.17 -3.21 -45.55
CA VAL A 114 31.00 -1.99 -46.35
C VAL A 114 31.34 -0.74 -45.51
N ALA A 115 30.94 -0.69 -44.26
CA ALA A 115 31.26 0.46 -43.37
C ALA A 115 32.79 0.61 -43.18
N ARG A 116 33.52 -0.51 -43.02
CA ARG A 116 34.99 -0.51 -42.91
C ARG A 116 35.67 -0.10 -44.22
N GLU A 117 35.17 -0.57 -45.34
CA GLU A 117 35.72 -0.30 -46.67
C GLU A 117 35.47 1.15 -47.09
N THR A 118 34.25 1.64 -46.92
CA THR A 118 33.85 2.98 -47.40
C THR A 118 34.14 4.11 -46.42
N GLN A 119 34.32 3.81 -45.16
CA GLN A 119 34.42 4.81 -44.09
C GLN A 119 33.28 5.85 -44.10
N ASP A 120 32.10 5.42 -44.60
CA ASP A 120 30.91 6.29 -44.71
C ASP A 120 30.10 6.22 -43.40
N PRO A 121 29.92 7.37 -42.72
CA PRO A 121 29.16 7.43 -41.44
C PRO A 121 27.70 6.99 -41.61
N ARG A 122 27.13 7.09 -42.80
CA ARG A 122 25.74 6.64 -43.07
C ARG A 122 25.63 5.13 -43.04
N VAL A 123 26.62 4.43 -43.63
CA VAL A 123 26.68 2.97 -43.64
C VAL A 123 26.98 2.45 -42.24
N ALA A 124 27.97 3.05 -41.56
CA ALA A 124 28.32 2.69 -40.18
C ALA A 124 27.09 2.88 -39.23
N ARG A 125 26.34 3.96 -39.38
CA ARG A 125 25.08 4.19 -38.65
C ARG A 125 24.08 3.08 -38.97
N ARG A 126 23.82 2.77 -40.24
CA ARG A 126 22.90 1.71 -40.67
C ARG A 126 23.29 0.37 -40.07
N ALA A 127 24.59 0.00 -40.17
CA ALA A 127 25.12 -1.21 -39.54
C ALA A 127 24.85 -1.26 -38.04
N THR A 128 25.05 -0.12 -37.34
CA THR A 128 24.75 0.00 -35.91
C THR A 128 23.29 -0.24 -35.60
N GLU A 129 22.38 0.41 -36.32
CA GLU A 129 20.93 0.29 -36.10
C GLU A 129 20.43 -1.14 -36.29
N VAL A 130 20.93 -1.82 -37.35
CA VAL A 130 20.59 -3.21 -37.66
C VAL A 130 21.16 -4.16 -36.62
N ALA A 131 22.43 -4.03 -36.29
CA ALA A 131 23.10 -4.92 -35.34
C ALA A 131 22.49 -4.77 -33.92
N TRP A 132 22.17 -3.56 -33.51
CA TRP A 132 21.52 -3.32 -32.21
C TRP A 132 20.11 -3.90 -32.17
N GLY A 133 19.30 -3.64 -33.22
CA GLY A 133 17.95 -4.20 -33.34
C GLY A 133 17.92 -5.73 -33.30
N ALA A 134 18.95 -6.36 -33.90
CA ALA A 134 19.13 -7.82 -33.91
C ALA A 134 19.81 -8.36 -32.63
N ARG A 135 20.16 -7.51 -31.66
CA ARG A 135 20.89 -7.85 -30.42
C ARG A 135 22.30 -8.44 -30.63
N PHE A 136 22.95 -8.15 -31.76
CA PHE A 136 24.34 -8.45 -32.01
C PHE A 136 25.24 -7.38 -31.39
N LEU A 137 25.26 -7.31 -30.05
CA LEU A 137 25.88 -6.21 -29.30
C LEU A 137 27.36 -5.94 -29.63
N PRO A 138 28.25 -6.96 -29.82
CA PRO A 138 29.62 -6.71 -30.23
C PRO A 138 29.71 -6.03 -31.60
N ALA A 139 28.94 -6.50 -32.58
CA ALA A 139 28.90 -5.93 -33.92
C ALA A 139 28.30 -4.52 -33.94
N ALA A 140 27.28 -4.29 -33.11
CA ALA A 140 26.69 -2.96 -32.92
C ALA A 140 27.70 -1.96 -32.35
N LEU A 141 28.50 -2.37 -31.37
CA LEU A 141 29.54 -1.51 -30.79
C LEU A 141 30.64 -1.20 -31.79
N GLU A 142 31.06 -2.18 -32.57
CA GLU A 142 32.07 -1.98 -33.63
C GLU A 142 31.53 -0.96 -34.67
N ALA A 143 30.33 -1.18 -35.20
CA ALA A 143 29.71 -0.28 -36.14
C ALA A 143 29.53 1.14 -35.58
N ALA A 144 29.09 1.28 -34.32
CA ALA A 144 28.95 2.57 -33.65
C ALA A 144 30.31 3.27 -33.46
N THR A 145 31.36 2.51 -33.18
CA THR A 145 32.71 3.05 -33.04
C THR A 145 33.21 3.56 -34.39
N LEU A 146 33.00 2.83 -35.48
CA LEU A 146 33.29 3.29 -36.85
C LEU A 146 32.49 4.55 -37.19
N TRP A 147 31.21 4.59 -36.84
CA TRP A 147 30.39 5.80 -37.02
C TRP A 147 30.98 7.00 -36.29
N LEU A 148 31.39 6.83 -35.04
CA LEU A 148 31.98 7.91 -34.24
C LEU A 148 33.38 8.32 -34.76
N GLN A 149 34.16 7.40 -35.34
CA GLN A 149 35.45 7.69 -35.96
C GLN A 149 35.30 8.50 -37.25
N THR A 150 34.27 8.18 -38.06
CA THR A 150 34.00 8.83 -39.34
C THR A 150 33.23 10.16 -39.16
N ASP A 151 32.52 10.32 -38.03
CA ASP A 151 31.82 11.55 -37.65
C ASP A 151 32.06 11.88 -36.15
N PRO A 152 33.26 12.38 -35.81
CA PRO A 152 33.70 12.59 -34.42
C PRO A 152 32.85 13.59 -33.62
N GLU A 153 32.14 14.48 -34.29
CA GLU A 153 31.29 15.51 -33.66
C GLU A 153 29.84 15.07 -33.53
N SER A 154 29.51 13.89 -34.03
CA SER A 154 28.15 13.33 -33.89
C SER A 154 27.81 13.00 -32.44
N ALA A 155 26.95 13.83 -31.83
CA ALA A 155 26.44 13.56 -30.50
C ALA A 155 25.69 12.23 -30.43
N ARG A 156 24.95 11.90 -31.49
CA ARG A 156 24.18 10.64 -31.58
C ARG A 156 25.10 9.41 -31.66
N ALA A 157 26.17 9.45 -32.45
CA ALA A 157 27.15 8.36 -32.53
C ALA A 157 27.78 8.13 -31.14
N ARG A 158 28.20 9.20 -30.47
CA ARG A 158 28.81 9.13 -29.14
C ARG A 158 27.83 8.56 -28.10
N GLN A 159 26.60 9.04 -28.06
CA GLN A 159 25.58 8.51 -27.16
C GLN A 159 25.29 7.03 -27.42
N THR A 160 25.30 6.61 -28.68
CA THR A 160 25.11 5.21 -29.07
C THR A 160 26.28 4.33 -28.57
N VAL A 161 27.55 4.78 -28.74
CA VAL A 161 28.73 4.10 -28.20
C VAL A 161 28.64 3.98 -26.69
N ILE A 162 28.31 5.06 -25.98
CA ILE A 162 28.13 5.05 -24.53
C ILE A 162 27.08 4.00 -24.12
N ALA A 163 25.88 4.03 -24.72
CA ALA A 163 24.82 3.10 -24.39
C ALA A 163 25.19 1.65 -24.62
N LEU A 164 25.93 1.34 -25.71
CA LEU A 164 26.40 -0.01 -26.01
C LEU A 164 27.53 -0.47 -25.06
N LEU A 165 28.44 0.42 -24.69
CA LEU A 165 29.51 0.12 -23.72
C LEU A 165 28.93 -0.14 -22.32
N VAL A 166 27.99 0.68 -21.89
CA VAL A 166 27.26 0.51 -20.60
C VAL A 166 26.49 -0.82 -20.61
N ASN A 167 25.79 -1.13 -21.70
CA ASN A 167 25.03 -2.38 -21.82
C ASN A 167 25.92 -3.62 -21.77
N GLN A 168 27.16 -3.52 -22.28
CA GLN A 168 28.18 -4.59 -22.25
C GLN A 168 29.05 -4.58 -20.98
N SER A 169 28.68 -3.75 -19.97
CA SER A 169 29.45 -3.58 -18.72
C SER A 169 30.92 -3.12 -18.91
N ARG A 170 31.22 -2.48 -20.05
CA ARG A 170 32.53 -1.91 -20.37
C ARG A 170 32.60 -0.44 -19.92
N LEU A 171 32.46 -0.22 -18.60
CA LEU A 171 32.31 1.11 -18.04
C LEU A 171 33.58 1.97 -18.16
N ASP A 172 34.75 1.36 -18.04
CA ASP A 172 36.05 2.04 -18.18
C ASP A 172 36.23 2.58 -19.60
N ASP A 173 35.81 1.81 -20.60
CA ASP A 173 35.83 2.25 -21.99
C ASP A 173 34.80 3.33 -22.28
N ALA A 174 33.67 3.36 -21.55
CA ALA A 174 32.66 4.39 -21.67
C ALA A 174 33.11 5.74 -21.09
N LEU A 175 33.99 5.74 -20.09
CA LEU A 175 34.37 6.94 -19.34
C LEU A 175 34.90 8.10 -20.21
N PRO A 176 35.84 7.92 -21.17
CA PRO A 176 36.32 9.00 -22.04
C PRO A 176 35.20 9.56 -22.93
N HIS A 177 34.29 8.72 -23.42
CA HIS A 177 33.15 9.14 -24.22
C HIS A 177 32.12 9.93 -23.38
N LEU A 178 31.90 9.52 -22.13
CA LEU A 178 31.05 10.22 -21.16
C LEU A 178 31.63 11.59 -20.82
N LYS A 179 32.93 11.70 -20.54
CA LYS A 179 33.60 13.01 -20.29
C LYS A 179 33.44 13.95 -21.48
N LYS A 180 33.69 13.49 -22.71
CA LYS A 180 33.52 14.29 -23.91
C LYS A 180 32.05 14.67 -24.16
N TRP A 181 31.10 13.78 -23.86
CA TRP A 181 29.66 14.07 -23.96
C TRP A 181 29.20 15.12 -22.94
N LEU A 182 29.63 15.03 -21.67
CA LEU A 182 29.32 16.01 -20.63
C LEU A 182 29.88 17.40 -20.94
N SER A 183 31.11 17.47 -21.47
CA SER A 183 31.79 18.74 -21.78
C SER A 183 31.32 19.40 -23.08
N ALA A 184 30.65 18.66 -23.97
CA ALA A 184 30.22 19.16 -25.28
C ALA A 184 29.19 20.28 -25.21
N GLU A 185 28.30 20.23 -24.21
CA GLU A 185 27.23 21.23 -24.01
C GLU A 185 27.21 21.69 -22.55
N PRO A 186 28.04 22.73 -22.19
CA PRO A 186 28.19 23.17 -20.82
C PRO A 186 26.88 23.58 -20.14
N ASP A 187 25.93 24.15 -20.88
CA ASP A 187 24.62 24.55 -20.38
C ASP A 187 23.70 23.36 -20.03
N LYS A 188 24.02 22.14 -20.51
CA LYS A 188 23.20 20.94 -20.33
C LYS A 188 23.84 19.89 -19.40
N ILE A 189 24.96 20.19 -18.77
CA ILE A 189 25.69 19.24 -17.92
C ILE A 189 24.77 18.60 -16.88
N GLY A 190 23.98 19.41 -16.17
CA GLY A 190 23.02 18.92 -15.17
C GLY A 190 21.99 17.96 -15.77
N GLN A 191 21.39 18.34 -16.89
CA GLN A 191 20.42 17.48 -17.59
C GLN A 191 21.08 16.17 -18.06
N ASN A 192 22.31 16.23 -18.55
CA ASN A 192 23.06 15.06 -18.99
C ASN A 192 23.36 14.10 -17.83
N PHE A 193 23.66 14.60 -16.61
CA PHE A 193 23.79 13.76 -15.41
C PHE A 193 22.50 13.06 -15.05
N LEU A 194 21.34 13.72 -15.11
CA LEU A 194 20.05 13.07 -14.85
C LEU A 194 19.73 12.01 -15.90
N GLN A 195 20.03 12.29 -17.17
CA GLN A 195 19.87 11.32 -18.27
C GLN A 195 20.80 10.12 -18.08
N LEU A 196 22.05 10.34 -17.70
CA LEU A 196 23.02 9.27 -17.42
C LEU A 196 22.53 8.40 -16.25
N SER A 197 22.06 9.00 -15.16
CA SER A 197 21.47 8.24 -14.03
C SER A 197 20.36 7.32 -14.48
N SER A 198 19.46 7.78 -15.35
CA SER A 198 18.39 6.95 -15.90
C SER A 198 18.91 5.82 -16.76
N LEU A 199 19.93 6.08 -17.59
CA LEU A 199 20.55 5.08 -18.47
C LEU A 199 21.18 3.93 -17.67
N VAL A 200 21.85 4.25 -16.55
CA VAL A 200 22.58 3.25 -15.76
C VAL A 200 21.76 2.64 -14.61
N ALA A 201 20.52 3.09 -14.40
CA ALA A 201 19.69 2.69 -13.27
C ALA A 201 19.43 1.17 -13.20
N SER A 202 19.30 0.51 -14.36
CA SER A 202 19.05 -0.93 -14.47
C SER A 202 20.33 -1.79 -14.54
N HIS A 203 21.52 -1.16 -14.58
CA HIS A 203 22.78 -1.90 -14.69
C HIS A 203 23.01 -2.82 -13.49
N GLN A 204 23.56 -4.03 -13.74
CA GLN A 204 23.73 -5.07 -12.70
C GLN A 204 24.79 -4.69 -11.66
N ASP A 205 25.97 -4.25 -12.11
CA ASP A 205 27.08 -3.86 -11.23
C ASP A 205 26.88 -2.44 -10.70
N LYS A 206 26.16 -2.34 -9.59
CA LYS A 206 25.86 -1.06 -8.93
C LYS A 206 27.11 -0.37 -8.37
N ALA A 207 28.06 -1.15 -7.89
CA ALA A 207 29.30 -0.61 -7.32
C ALA A 207 30.19 0.02 -8.42
N ALA A 208 30.30 -0.62 -9.58
CA ALA A 208 31.04 -0.04 -10.72
C ALA A 208 30.36 1.26 -11.23
N ILE A 209 29.03 1.28 -11.33
CA ILE A 209 28.28 2.51 -11.67
C ILE A 209 28.56 3.63 -10.68
N LEU A 210 28.56 3.33 -9.38
CA LEU A 210 28.86 4.34 -8.35
C LEU A 210 30.29 4.89 -8.54
N ARG A 211 31.28 4.03 -8.75
CA ARG A 211 32.65 4.49 -9.01
C ARG A 211 32.75 5.39 -10.25
N MET A 212 32.13 4.98 -11.35
CA MET A 212 32.08 5.75 -12.59
C MET A 212 31.44 7.13 -12.39
N LEU A 213 30.27 7.19 -11.73
CA LEU A 213 29.56 8.45 -11.48
C LEU A 213 30.33 9.35 -10.51
N ARG A 214 31.01 8.81 -9.48
CA ARG A 214 31.89 9.58 -8.60
C ARG A 214 33.06 10.19 -9.40
N THR A 215 33.67 9.43 -10.28
CA THR A 215 34.77 9.92 -11.14
C THR A 215 34.30 11.04 -12.08
N LEU A 216 33.12 10.91 -12.68
CA LEU A 216 32.56 11.95 -13.54
C LEU A 216 32.14 13.18 -12.75
N ALA A 217 31.49 13.03 -11.60
CA ALA A 217 31.02 14.12 -10.78
C ALA A 217 32.16 14.94 -10.16
N ALA A 218 33.34 14.34 -9.96
CA ALA A 218 34.53 15.04 -9.46
C ALA A 218 34.99 16.19 -10.40
N ASP A 219 34.76 16.06 -11.70
CA ASP A 219 35.06 17.13 -12.68
C ASP A 219 34.00 18.26 -12.64
N TYR A 220 32.88 18.07 -11.92
CA TYR A 220 31.73 19.01 -11.86
C TYR A 220 31.22 19.25 -10.44
N PRO A 221 32.07 19.72 -9.50
CA PRO A 221 31.76 19.82 -8.07
C PRO A 221 30.66 20.82 -7.70
N LEU A 222 30.31 21.71 -8.64
CA LEU A 222 29.29 22.75 -8.45
C LEU A 222 27.96 22.46 -9.15
N ILE A 223 27.82 21.27 -9.78
CA ILE A 223 26.59 20.86 -10.46
C ILE A 223 25.75 20.02 -9.51
N PRO A 224 24.57 20.51 -9.05
CA PRO A 224 23.74 19.78 -8.10
C PRO A 224 23.22 18.46 -8.65
N GLU A 225 22.94 18.36 -9.95
CA GLU A 225 22.51 17.14 -10.62
C GLU A 225 23.61 16.07 -10.62
N ALA A 226 24.89 16.45 -10.69
CA ALA A 226 26.00 15.50 -10.55
C ALA A 226 26.01 14.88 -9.16
N SER A 227 25.83 15.68 -8.12
CA SER A 227 25.72 15.19 -6.74
C SER A 227 24.52 14.29 -6.55
N LEU A 228 23.36 14.62 -7.12
CA LEU A 228 22.15 13.77 -7.04
C LEU A 228 22.34 12.45 -7.80
N ALA A 229 23.04 12.47 -8.95
CA ALA A 229 23.37 11.24 -9.69
C ALA A 229 24.25 10.29 -8.86
N VAL A 230 25.25 10.84 -8.15
CA VAL A 230 26.06 10.06 -7.19
C VAL A 230 25.20 9.54 -6.03
N ALA A 231 24.29 10.36 -5.49
CA ALA A 231 23.40 9.94 -4.40
C ALA A 231 22.53 8.74 -4.82
N GLN A 232 21.92 8.79 -6.00
CA GLN A 232 21.12 7.71 -6.56
C GLN A 232 21.93 6.43 -6.79
N ALA A 233 23.16 6.56 -7.32
CA ALA A 233 24.04 5.43 -7.53
C ALA A 233 24.52 4.81 -6.22
N ALA A 234 24.84 5.61 -5.21
CA ALA A 234 25.22 5.17 -3.88
C ALA A 234 24.07 4.39 -3.21
N TRP A 235 22.84 4.91 -3.31
CA TRP A 235 21.65 4.20 -2.84
C TRP A 235 21.48 2.84 -3.51
N ASN A 236 21.63 2.77 -4.84
CA ASN A 236 21.51 1.54 -5.60
C ASN A 236 22.62 0.52 -5.30
N ALA A 237 23.79 1.01 -4.84
CA ALA A 237 24.94 0.21 -4.42
C ALA A 237 24.93 -0.12 -2.90
N ASP A 238 23.82 0.17 -2.19
CA ASP A 238 23.67 -0.02 -0.75
C ASP A 238 24.67 0.77 0.11
N ASP A 239 25.26 1.84 -0.45
CA ASP A 239 26.10 2.82 0.26
C ASP A 239 25.24 3.97 0.78
N GLN A 240 24.53 3.72 1.87
CA GLN A 240 23.62 4.70 2.44
C GLN A 240 24.32 5.98 2.97
N PRO A 241 25.47 5.89 3.68
CA PRO A 241 26.18 7.10 4.08
C PRO A 241 26.60 7.96 2.88
N GLY A 242 27.10 7.34 1.80
CA GLY A 242 27.43 8.01 0.56
C GLY A 242 26.24 8.64 -0.12
N ALA A 243 25.09 7.97 -0.12
CA ALA A 243 23.84 8.51 -0.68
C ALA A 243 23.36 9.76 0.07
N LEU A 244 23.37 9.73 1.40
CA LEU A 244 23.01 10.89 2.23
C LEU A 244 23.98 12.06 2.06
N ALA A 245 25.29 11.80 2.06
CA ALA A 245 26.29 12.85 1.87
C ALA A 245 26.14 13.54 0.51
N ALA A 246 25.95 12.77 -0.57
CA ALA A 246 25.78 13.30 -1.91
C ALA A 246 24.43 14.04 -2.08
N ALA A 247 23.35 13.56 -1.45
CA ALA A 247 22.06 14.26 -1.45
C ALA A 247 22.12 15.60 -0.70
N ARG A 248 22.79 15.64 0.45
CA ARG A 248 23.05 16.90 1.17
C ARG A 248 23.84 17.86 0.29
N ARG A 249 24.87 17.38 -0.37
CA ARG A 249 25.67 18.23 -1.28
C ARG A 249 24.82 18.81 -2.41
N ALA A 250 23.90 18.03 -2.99
CA ALA A 250 22.97 18.53 -4.01
C ALA A 250 22.08 19.68 -3.48
N LEU A 251 21.61 19.57 -2.24
CA LEU A 251 20.80 20.62 -1.58
C LEU A 251 21.62 21.83 -1.12
N GLU A 252 22.87 21.66 -0.72
CA GLU A 252 23.77 22.79 -0.46
C GLU A 252 23.96 23.63 -1.73
N LEU A 253 24.08 22.99 -2.88
CA LEU A 253 24.25 23.66 -4.18
C LEU A 253 22.94 24.27 -4.69
N ARG A 254 21.78 23.64 -4.36
CA ARG A 254 20.45 24.14 -4.73
C ARG A 254 19.46 23.87 -3.59
N PRO A 255 19.37 24.77 -2.59
CA PRO A 255 18.61 24.54 -1.34
C PRO A 255 17.12 24.26 -1.53
N GLY A 256 16.48 24.87 -2.54
CA GLY A 256 15.06 24.66 -2.84
C GLY A 256 14.76 23.48 -3.77
N TRP A 257 15.71 22.60 -4.05
CA TRP A 257 15.51 21.54 -5.02
C TRP A 257 14.72 20.35 -4.44
N GLU A 258 13.44 20.35 -4.72
CA GLU A 258 12.47 19.40 -4.19
C GLU A 258 12.83 17.92 -4.49
N LEU A 259 13.31 17.62 -5.72
CA LEU A 259 13.71 16.26 -6.10
C LEU A 259 14.83 15.72 -5.20
N ALA A 260 15.84 16.55 -4.90
CA ALA A 260 16.94 16.16 -4.00
C ALA A 260 16.46 16.03 -2.55
N ALA A 261 15.53 16.89 -2.11
CA ALA A 261 14.92 16.78 -0.78
C ALA A 261 14.11 15.51 -0.61
N LEU A 262 13.30 15.14 -1.61
CA LEU A 262 12.56 13.88 -1.61
C LEU A 262 13.48 12.67 -1.57
N PHE A 263 14.59 12.74 -2.32
CA PHE A 263 15.58 11.67 -2.28
C PHE A 263 16.25 11.55 -0.90
N GLN A 264 16.66 12.69 -0.31
CA GLN A 264 17.25 12.68 1.05
C GLN A 264 16.28 12.17 2.10
N ALA A 265 15.02 12.59 2.04
CA ALA A 265 13.98 12.10 2.94
C ALA A 265 13.80 10.57 2.82
N ARG A 266 13.76 10.04 1.60
CA ARG A 266 13.72 8.59 1.34
C ARG A 266 14.92 7.85 1.92
N ALA A 267 16.11 8.44 1.78
CA ALA A 267 17.33 7.83 2.31
C ALA A 267 17.33 7.84 3.86
N LEU A 268 16.85 8.91 4.49
CA LEU A 268 16.69 8.99 5.95
C LEU A 268 15.63 8.02 6.47
N GLN A 269 14.52 7.86 5.75
CA GLN A 269 13.42 6.98 6.14
C GLN A 269 13.86 5.52 6.32
N ARG A 270 14.91 5.08 5.64
CA ARG A 270 15.45 3.72 5.78
C ARG A 270 15.93 3.43 7.20
N ASP A 271 16.55 4.43 7.85
CA ASP A 271 17.08 4.31 9.22
C ASP A 271 16.07 4.77 10.25
N SER A 272 15.38 5.88 9.98
CA SER A 272 14.44 6.48 10.91
C SER A 272 13.39 7.32 10.18
N VAL A 273 12.13 6.96 10.37
CA VAL A 273 10.99 7.74 9.89
C VAL A 273 10.98 9.13 10.54
N ASP A 274 11.35 9.24 11.80
CA ASP A 274 11.36 10.51 12.54
C ASP A 274 12.42 11.49 11.98
N GLN A 275 13.60 11.00 11.61
CA GLN A 275 14.62 11.85 10.95
C GLN A 275 14.14 12.35 9.58
N ALA A 276 13.44 11.52 8.82
CA ALA A 276 12.86 11.96 7.54
C ALA A 276 11.75 13.01 7.75
N ILE A 277 10.94 12.86 8.78
CA ILE A 277 9.91 13.82 9.19
C ILE A 277 10.55 15.16 9.59
N GLU A 278 11.55 15.13 10.47
CA GLU A 278 12.25 16.34 10.93
C GLU A 278 12.91 17.08 9.77
N PHE A 279 13.59 16.35 8.89
CA PHE A 279 14.21 16.92 7.71
C PHE A 279 13.18 17.61 6.79
N LEU A 280 12.06 16.95 6.46
CA LEU A 280 11.03 17.52 5.60
C LEU A 280 10.30 18.70 6.25
N ASP A 281 10.09 18.67 7.56
CA ASP A 281 9.55 19.81 8.30
C ASP A 281 10.45 21.04 8.15
N GLY A 282 11.77 20.85 8.34
CA GLY A 282 12.76 21.90 8.12
C GLY A 282 12.81 22.42 6.69
N PHE A 283 12.77 21.52 5.71
CA PHE A 283 12.76 21.87 4.29
C PHE A 283 11.51 22.69 3.90
N LEU A 284 10.33 22.27 4.38
CA LEU A 284 9.06 22.94 4.09
C LEU A 284 8.92 24.32 4.75
N LYS A 285 9.60 24.58 5.87
CA LYS A 285 9.64 25.92 6.49
C LYS A 285 10.32 26.94 5.57
N THR A 286 11.34 26.53 4.83
CA THR A 286 12.07 27.39 3.88
C THR A 286 11.51 27.33 2.47
N ASN A 287 10.80 26.26 2.12
CA ASN A 287 10.23 26.01 0.79
C ASN A 287 8.73 25.65 0.89
N PRO A 288 7.87 26.58 1.34
CA PRO A 288 6.46 26.27 1.61
C PRO A 288 5.65 25.88 0.36
N GLY A 289 6.12 26.20 -0.84
CA GLY A 289 5.51 25.84 -2.11
C GLY A 289 5.89 24.46 -2.64
N ALA A 290 6.73 23.68 -1.94
CA ALA A 290 7.18 22.36 -2.36
C ALA A 290 6.08 21.31 -2.09
N ARG A 291 5.22 21.07 -3.08
CA ARG A 291 4.01 20.26 -2.94
C ARG A 291 4.29 18.78 -2.78
N ASP A 292 5.21 18.24 -3.57
CA ASP A 292 5.55 16.82 -3.50
C ASP A 292 6.27 16.47 -2.20
N ALA A 293 7.13 17.39 -1.70
CA ALA A 293 7.75 17.26 -0.39
C ALA A 293 6.70 17.31 0.74
N ARG A 294 5.70 18.20 0.66
CA ARG A 294 4.59 18.27 1.61
C ARG A 294 3.74 17.01 1.60
N LEU A 295 3.45 16.48 0.41
CA LEU A 295 2.71 15.22 0.26
C LEU A 295 3.47 14.05 0.87
N ASN A 296 4.77 13.97 0.64
CA ASN A 296 5.63 12.94 1.22
C ASN A 296 5.70 13.07 2.76
N TYR A 297 5.87 14.30 3.26
CA TYR A 297 5.84 14.62 4.69
C TYR A 297 4.53 14.18 5.35
N ALA A 298 3.38 14.52 4.76
CA ALA A 298 2.08 14.11 5.26
C ALA A 298 1.93 12.58 5.32
N ARG A 299 2.43 11.86 4.31
CA ARG A 299 2.43 10.38 4.29
C ARG A 299 3.32 9.78 5.37
N LEU A 300 4.50 10.35 5.60
CA LEU A 300 5.38 9.91 6.68
C LEU A 300 4.74 10.13 8.06
N LEU A 301 4.08 11.26 8.27
CA LEU A 301 3.32 11.53 9.50
C LEU A 301 2.20 10.50 9.73
N VAL A 302 1.50 10.07 8.66
CA VAL A 302 0.51 8.98 8.74
C VAL A 302 1.18 7.67 9.15
N SER A 303 2.32 7.31 8.55
CA SER A 303 3.04 6.09 8.88
C SER A 303 3.56 6.07 10.33
N ALA A 304 3.94 7.24 10.84
CA ALA A 304 4.33 7.47 12.24
C ALA A 304 3.13 7.62 13.20
N ARG A 305 1.88 7.47 12.72
CA ARG A 305 0.64 7.67 13.49
C ARG A 305 0.45 9.09 14.06
N ARG A 306 1.16 10.09 13.52
CA ARG A 306 1.02 11.50 13.89
C ARG A 306 -0.14 12.14 13.11
N TYR A 307 -1.34 11.60 13.29
CA TYR A 307 -2.51 11.92 12.47
C TYR A 307 -2.96 13.40 12.51
N PRO A 308 -2.95 14.09 13.66
CA PRO A 308 -3.33 15.52 13.68
C PRO A 308 -2.39 16.40 12.83
N GLU A 309 -1.11 16.08 12.81
CA GLU A 309 -0.11 16.82 12.03
C GLU A 309 -0.23 16.47 10.54
N ALA A 310 -0.42 15.18 10.21
CA ALA A 310 -0.68 14.73 8.85
C ALA A 310 -1.90 15.46 8.24
N ARG A 311 -2.99 15.53 9.01
CA ARG A 311 -4.21 16.22 8.58
C ARG A 311 -3.94 17.68 8.21
N LYS A 312 -3.20 18.43 9.03
CA LYS A 312 -2.83 19.82 8.73
C LYS A 312 -2.09 19.95 7.39
N GLN A 313 -1.15 19.04 7.10
CA GLN A 313 -0.42 19.08 5.84
C GLN A 313 -1.31 18.76 4.64
N PHE A 314 -2.21 17.79 4.76
CA PHE A 314 -3.17 17.48 3.71
C PHE A 314 -4.19 18.60 3.51
N GLU A 315 -4.62 19.32 4.54
CA GLU A 315 -5.51 20.48 4.44
C GLU A 315 -4.86 21.61 3.61
N VAL A 316 -3.55 21.85 3.81
CA VAL A 316 -2.79 22.79 2.95
C VAL A 316 -2.81 22.32 1.49
N LEU A 317 -2.55 21.02 1.25
CA LEU A 317 -2.54 20.43 -0.08
C LEU A 317 -3.92 20.49 -0.77
N VAL A 318 -5.03 20.35 -0.02
CA VAL A 318 -6.39 20.55 -0.55
C VAL A 318 -6.57 21.99 -1.07
N GLY A 319 -6.01 22.98 -0.39
CA GLY A 319 -6.04 24.37 -0.84
C GLY A 319 -5.24 24.59 -2.13
N GLU A 320 -4.07 23.95 -2.24
CA GLU A 320 -3.17 24.09 -3.38
C GLU A 320 -3.57 23.26 -4.61
N ALA A 321 -4.20 22.10 -4.39
CA ALA A 321 -4.65 21.17 -5.41
C ALA A 321 -6.14 20.81 -5.22
N PRO A 322 -7.05 21.75 -5.42
CA PRO A 322 -8.47 21.59 -5.12
C PRO A 322 -9.18 20.48 -5.93
N ASN A 323 -8.62 20.10 -7.06
CA ASN A 323 -9.19 19.09 -7.96
C ASN A 323 -8.52 17.72 -7.81
N ASN A 324 -7.86 17.44 -6.68
CA ASN A 324 -7.27 16.14 -6.41
C ASN A 324 -8.14 15.33 -5.42
N PRO A 325 -8.88 14.31 -5.90
CA PRO A 325 -9.77 13.53 -5.05
C PRO A 325 -9.01 12.68 -4.02
N GLU A 326 -7.77 12.28 -4.30
CA GLU A 326 -6.96 11.47 -3.39
C GLU A 326 -6.56 12.27 -2.14
N ILE A 327 -6.24 13.56 -2.31
CA ILE A 327 -5.92 14.46 -1.19
C ILE A 327 -7.18 14.72 -0.34
N ALA A 328 -8.33 14.98 -0.98
CA ALA A 328 -9.59 15.16 -0.28
C ALA A 328 -9.98 13.89 0.52
N MET A 329 -9.79 12.70 -0.06
CA MET A 329 -9.99 11.42 0.62
C MET A 329 -9.05 11.23 1.81
N ALA A 330 -7.78 11.64 1.70
CA ALA A 330 -6.83 11.55 2.80
C ALA A 330 -7.27 12.41 3.99
N VAL A 331 -7.69 13.67 3.75
CA VAL A 331 -8.25 14.53 4.81
C VAL A 331 -9.51 13.93 5.41
N ALA A 332 -10.42 13.42 4.57
CA ALA A 332 -11.66 12.79 5.03
C ALA A 332 -11.37 11.60 5.97
N THR A 333 -10.44 10.74 5.57
CA THR A 333 -10.07 9.55 6.34
C THR A 333 -9.45 9.92 7.69
N LEU A 334 -8.56 10.92 7.71
CA LEU A 334 -7.95 11.41 8.95
C LEU A 334 -8.97 12.10 9.86
N SER A 335 -9.94 12.80 9.26
CA SER A 335 -11.06 13.41 10.01
C SER A 335 -11.97 12.35 10.63
N LEU A 336 -12.25 11.25 9.91
CA LEU A 336 -12.97 10.08 10.44
C LEU A 336 -12.25 9.47 11.65
N GLN A 337 -10.93 9.35 11.57
CA GLN A 337 -10.12 8.83 12.66
C GLN A 337 -10.13 9.73 13.89
N ALA A 338 -10.14 11.04 13.66
CA ALA A 338 -10.28 12.05 14.72
C ALA A 338 -11.74 12.19 15.22
N LYS A 339 -12.70 11.43 14.68
CA LYS A 339 -14.14 11.53 14.93
C LYS A 339 -14.73 12.91 14.57
N ASP A 340 -14.04 13.67 13.71
CA ASP A 340 -14.53 14.92 13.15
C ASP A 340 -15.38 14.61 11.91
N TYR A 341 -16.58 14.10 12.16
CA TYR A 341 -17.49 13.62 11.12
C TYR A 341 -17.97 14.75 10.19
N ALA A 342 -18.08 15.98 10.71
CA ALA A 342 -18.49 17.12 9.91
C ALA A 342 -17.42 17.49 8.86
N ALA A 343 -16.16 17.57 9.28
CA ALA A 343 -15.05 17.81 8.34
C ALA A 343 -14.89 16.65 7.35
N ALA A 344 -15.07 15.40 7.80
CA ALA A 344 -15.03 14.23 6.95
C ALA A 344 -16.09 14.31 5.84
N GLU A 345 -17.34 14.66 6.17
CA GLU A 345 -18.43 14.79 5.20
C GLU A 345 -18.10 15.81 4.10
N ILE A 346 -17.59 17.00 4.47
CA ILE A 346 -17.22 18.05 3.53
C ILE A 346 -16.20 17.52 2.51
N GLN A 347 -15.16 16.85 2.97
CA GLN A 347 -14.11 16.37 2.09
C GLN A 347 -14.55 15.16 1.24
N LEU A 348 -15.41 14.30 1.77
CA LEU A 348 -16.00 13.19 1.02
C LEU A 348 -16.91 13.70 -0.12
N ARG A 349 -17.77 14.70 0.15
CA ARG A 349 -18.61 15.32 -0.89
C ARG A 349 -17.73 15.94 -1.98
N ARG A 350 -16.71 16.69 -1.57
CA ARG A 350 -15.74 17.25 -2.50
C ARG A 350 -15.06 16.18 -3.34
N ALA A 351 -14.57 15.11 -2.72
CA ALA A 351 -13.95 14.01 -3.45
C ALA A 351 -14.90 13.40 -4.49
N LEU A 352 -16.20 13.26 -4.14
CA LEU A 352 -17.20 12.72 -5.06
C LEU A 352 -17.47 13.65 -6.27
N GLU A 353 -17.52 14.97 -6.04
CA GLU A 353 -17.69 15.99 -7.09
C GLU A 353 -16.53 16.01 -8.10
N ILE A 354 -15.31 15.72 -7.65
CA ILE A 354 -14.08 15.69 -8.48
C ILE A 354 -13.96 14.40 -9.32
N ASN A 355 -14.88 13.45 -9.16
CA ASN A 355 -14.86 12.14 -9.83
C ASN A 355 -13.71 11.22 -9.40
N PRO A 356 -13.79 10.63 -8.20
CA PRO A 356 -12.77 9.73 -7.67
C PRO A 356 -12.73 8.40 -8.43
N LYS A 357 -11.60 7.67 -8.33
CA LYS A 357 -11.42 6.35 -8.95
C LYS A 357 -12.44 5.30 -8.47
N ASP A 358 -12.86 5.39 -7.20
CA ASP A 358 -13.85 4.50 -6.58
C ASP A 358 -14.95 5.37 -5.93
N PRO A 359 -15.95 5.83 -6.71
CA PRO A 359 -17.02 6.67 -6.18
C PRO A 359 -17.89 5.92 -5.16
N ASP A 360 -18.01 4.61 -5.25
CA ASP A 360 -18.83 3.82 -4.34
C ASP A 360 -18.16 3.66 -2.96
N ALA A 361 -16.83 3.66 -2.89
CA ALA A 361 -16.14 3.78 -1.61
C ALA A 361 -16.45 5.12 -0.93
N VAL A 362 -16.48 6.23 -1.69
CA VAL A 362 -16.82 7.55 -1.16
C VAL A 362 -18.26 7.60 -0.65
N ARG A 363 -19.22 7.05 -1.43
CA ARG A 363 -20.64 6.94 -1.03
C ARG A 363 -20.80 6.09 0.23
N LEU A 364 -20.07 4.98 0.33
CA LEU A 364 -20.07 4.13 1.52
C LEU A 364 -19.60 4.89 2.77
N TYR A 365 -18.51 5.66 2.66
CA TYR A 365 -18.02 6.51 3.75
C TYR A 365 -19.00 7.63 4.09
N LEU A 366 -19.65 8.26 3.10
CA LEU A 366 -20.70 9.26 3.34
C LEU A 366 -21.87 8.65 4.12
N GLY A 367 -22.28 7.43 3.78
CA GLY A 367 -23.26 6.68 4.55
C GLY A 367 -22.83 6.50 6.01
N GLN A 368 -21.61 6.01 6.24
CA GLN A 368 -21.06 5.80 7.59
C GLN A 368 -20.96 7.10 8.40
N VAL A 369 -20.48 8.18 7.78
CA VAL A 369 -20.43 9.50 8.43
C VAL A 369 -21.80 9.97 8.86
N ASN A 370 -22.82 9.79 8.01
CA ASN A 370 -24.17 10.19 8.35
C ASN A 370 -24.80 9.29 9.44
N GLU A 371 -24.42 8.00 9.53
CA GLU A 371 -24.77 7.17 10.68
C GLU A 371 -24.20 7.74 11.99
N GLU A 372 -22.91 8.12 12.01
CA GLU A 372 -22.28 8.70 13.21
C GLU A 372 -22.87 10.04 13.60
N LEU A 373 -23.27 10.86 12.62
CA LEU A 373 -23.99 12.12 12.81
C LEU A 373 -25.47 11.93 13.17
N LYS A 374 -25.96 10.69 13.30
CA LYS A 374 -27.37 10.35 13.58
C LYS A 374 -28.35 10.88 12.52
N ARG A 375 -27.90 10.94 11.27
CA ARG A 375 -28.68 11.37 10.12
C ARG A 375 -29.08 10.15 9.27
N ASP A 376 -29.85 9.26 9.85
CA ASP A 376 -30.19 7.94 9.30
C ASP A 376 -30.79 8.03 7.88
N ASP A 377 -31.67 8.99 7.60
CA ASP A 377 -32.26 9.16 6.27
C ASP A 377 -31.22 9.51 5.19
N GLN A 378 -30.20 10.29 5.56
CA GLN A 378 -29.09 10.58 4.64
C GLN A 378 -28.18 9.37 4.46
N ALA A 379 -27.92 8.61 5.53
CA ALA A 379 -27.16 7.36 5.45
C ALA A 379 -27.84 6.36 4.50
N LEU A 380 -29.16 6.17 4.62
CA LEU A 380 -29.95 5.31 3.74
C LEU A 380 -29.86 5.74 2.28
N LYS A 381 -29.94 7.06 1.99
CA LYS A 381 -29.77 7.58 0.61
C LYS A 381 -28.40 7.27 0.04
N TRP A 382 -27.33 7.41 0.82
CA TRP A 382 -25.99 7.10 0.35
C TRP A 382 -25.81 5.61 0.08
N TYR A 383 -26.28 4.74 0.98
CA TYR A 383 -26.16 3.30 0.78
C TYR A 383 -27.00 2.80 -0.40
N SER A 384 -28.22 3.30 -0.58
CA SER A 384 -29.08 2.94 -1.73
C SER A 384 -28.54 3.41 -3.08
N SER A 385 -27.67 4.42 -3.08
CA SER A 385 -27.01 4.89 -4.32
C SER A 385 -25.90 3.97 -4.84
N ILE A 386 -25.52 2.94 -4.06
CA ILE A 386 -24.57 1.90 -4.46
C ILE A 386 -25.36 0.69 -4.92
N THR A 387 -25.46 0.48 -6.23
CA THR A 387 -26.37 -0.50 -6.84
C THR A 387 -25.69 -1.76 -7.36
N HIS A 388 -24.36 -1.77 -7.45
CA HIS A 388 -23.57 -2.88 -7.99
C HIS A 388 -22.10 -2.74 -7.58
N GLY A 389 -21.27 -3.72 -7.96
CA GLY A 389 -19.82 -3.70 -7.70
C GLY A 389 -19.40 -4.19 -6.32
N ASP A 390 -18.11 -4.05 -6.03
CA ASP A 390 -17.46 -4.63 -4.83
C ASP A 390 -17.98 -4.06 -3.49
N ARG A 391 -18.58 -2.87 -3.53
CA ARG A 391 -19.12 -2.19 -2.33
C ARG A 391 -20.61 -2.47 -2.10
N PHE A 392 -21.29 -3.09 -3.06
CA PHE A 392 -22.73 -3.27 -3.05
C PHE A 392 -23.22 -4.02 -1.81
N ILE A 393 -22.73 -5.24 -1.59
CA ILE A 393 -23.17 -6.07 -0.45
C ILE A 393 -22.91 -5.38 0.91
N ALA A 394 -21.76 -4.74 1.04
CA ALA A 394 -21.44 -3.98 2.26
C ALA A 394 -22.40 -2.79 2.48
N ALA A 395 -22.79 -2.11 1.41
CA ALA A 395 -23.75 -1.00 1.47
C ALA A 395 -25.15 -1.50 1.85
N GLN A 396 -25.62 -2.62 1.26
CA GLN A 396 -26.92 -3.21 1.58
C GLN A 396 -26.97 -3.73 3.03
N ALA A 397 -25.90 -4.34 3.53
CA ALA A 397 -25.81 -4.74 4.93
C ALA A 397 -25.88 -3.52 5.88
N ARG A 398 -25.21 -2.42 5.52
CA ARG A 398 -25.28 -1.16 6.29
C ARG A 398 -26.65 -0.51 6.23
N TYR A 399 -27.28 -0.49 5.07
CA TYR A 399 -28.65 -0.01 4.88
C TYR A 399 -29.61 -0.74 5.83
N ALA A 400 -29.57 -2.06 5.83
CA ALA A 400 -30.38 -2.88 6.73
C ALA A 400 -30.06 -2.62 8.21
N GLY A 401 -28.79 -2.41 8.56
CA GLY A 401 -28.38 -2.04 9.93
C GLY A 401 -29.02 -0.71 10.39
N VAL A 402 -29.10 0.28 9.49
CA VAL A 402 -29.79 1.55 9.80
C VAL A 402 -31.27 1.31 10.05
N LEU A 403 -31.96 0.54 9.20
CA LEU A 403 -33.38 0.20 9.40
C LEU A 403 -33.63 -0.51 10.73
N ALA A 404 -32.77 -1.48 11.08
CA ALA A 404 -32.90 -2.21 12.34
C ALA A 404 -32.76 -1.29 13.57
N ARG A 405 -31.81 -0.33 13.54
CA ARG A 405 -31.68 0.68 14.62
C ARG A 405 -32.88 1.61 14.72
N GLN A 406 -33.62 1.84 13.63
CA GLN A 406 -34.90 2.54 13.64
C GLN A 406 -36.07 1.69 14.19
N GLY A 407 -35.81 0.47 14.66
CA GLY A 407 -36.84 -0.47 15.12
C GLY A 407 -37.54 -1.24 14.00
N LYS A 408 -37.09 -1.10 12.75
CA LYS A 408 -37.69 -1.72 11.56
C LYS A 408 -37.00 -3.04 11.20
N LEU A 409 -36.83 -3.95 12.18
CA LEU A 409 -36.09 -5.20 11.98
C LEU A 409 -36.68 -6.05 10.85
N ALA A 410 -38.01 -6.16 10.77
CA ALA A 410 -38.67 -6.94 9.73
C ALA A 410 -38.40 -6.40 8.31
N GLU A 411 -38.39 -5.06 8.14
CA GLU A 411 -38.06 -4.41 6.88
C GLU A 411 -36.57 -4.61 6.53
N ALA A 412 -35.68 -4.51 7.52
CA ALA A 412 -34.24 -4.74 7.35
C ALA A 412 -33.95 -6.16 6.84
N ARG A 413 -34.59 -7.15 7.44
CA ARG A 413 -34.46 -8.57 7.02
C ARG A 413 -35.01 -8.78 5.60
N LYS A 414 -36.23 -8.28 5.33
CA LYS A 414 -36.84 -8.35 4.00
C LYS A 414 -35.94 -7.71 2.95
N HIS A 415 -35.30 -6.59 3.27
CA HIS A 415 -34.35 -5.92 2.38
C HIS A 415 -33.16 -6.84 2.05
N LEU A 416 -32.48 -7.41 3.05
CA LEU A 416 -31.33 -8.31 2.81
C LEU A 416 -31.72 -9.57 2.02
N GLN A 417 -32.89 -10.13 2.27
CA GLN A 417 -33.42 -11.29 1.54
C GLN A 417 -33.77 -10.99 0.08
N GLY A 418 -34.11 -9.72 -0.21
CA GLY A 418 -34.40 -9.24 -1.57
C GLY A 418 -33.15 -8.81 -2.37
N VAL A 419 -31.96 -8.77 -1.74
CA VAL A 419 -30.72 -8.42 -2.45
C VAL A 419 -30.26 -9.58 -3.33
N ASP A 420 -30.06 -9.30 -4.61
CA ASP A 420 -29.48 -10.28 -5.54
C ASP A 420 -27.98 -10.48 -5.22
N ALA A 421 -27.67 -11.67 -4.76
CA ALA A 421 -26.30 -12.09 -4.50
C ALA A 421 -25.74 -12.74 -5.76
N GLY A 422 -24.76 -12.12 -6.38
CA GLY A 422 -24.14 -12.61 -7.62
C GLY A 422 -23.42 -13.96 -7.47
N ASP A 423 -22.99 -14.32 -6.25
CA ASP A 423 -22.28 -15.56 -5.96
C ASP A 423 -22.55 -16.10 -4.54
N ALA A 424 -22.04 -17.30 -4.24
CA ALA A 424 -22.21 -17.96 -2.95
C ALA A 424 -21.54 -17.18 -1.80
N HIS A 425 -20.45 -16.47 -2.08
CA HIS A 425 -19.74 -15.68 -1.07
C HIS A 425 -20.57 -14.45 -0.65
N GLN A 426 -21.13 -13.74 -1.62
CA GLN A 426 -22.04 -12.61 -1.36
C GLN A 426 -23.31 -13.05 -0.62
N ARG A 427 -23.87 -14.18 -1.00
CA ARG A 427 -25.01 -14.78 -0.29
C ARG A 427 -24.68 -15.07 1.18
N MET A 428 -23.51 -15.65 1.43
CA MET A 428 -23.04 -15.88 2.80
C MET A 428 -22.87 -14.57 3.58
N GLN A 429 -22.32 -13.52 2.95
CA GLN A 429 -22.18 -12.21 3.59
C GLN A 429 -23.53 -11.59 4.00
N LEU A 430 -24.55 -11.72 3.13
CA LEU A 430 -25.92 -11.26 3.44
C LEU A 430 -26.54 -12.09 4.58
N THR A 431 -26.34 -13.41 4.58
CA THR A 431 -26.79 -14.29 5.66
C THR A 431 -26.17 -13.92 7.00
N LEU A 432 -24.86 -13.69 7.03
CA LEU A 432 -24.17 -13.25 8.25
C LEU A 432 -24.62 -11.85 8.70
N ALA A 433 -24.91 -10.95 7.75
CA ALA A 433 -25.44 -9.63 8.06
C ALA A 433 -26.85 -9.74 8.70
N GLU A 434 -27.74 -10.56 8.15
CA GLU A 434 -29.07 -10.80 8.71
C GLU A 434 -28.99 -11.42 10.12
N ALA A 435 -28.14 -12.44 10.31
CA ALA A 435 -27.89 -13.03 11.63
C ALA A 435 -27.35 -12.00 12.63
N GLY A 436 -26.48 -11.09 12.17
CA GLY A 436 -26.00 -9.96 12.98
C GLY A 436 -27.12 -9.04 13.46
N LEU A 437 -28.08 -8.70 12.59
CA LEU A 437 -29.25 -7.88 12.96
C LEU A 437 -30.12 -8.58 14.02
N LEU A 438 -30.36 -9.86 13.87
CA LEU A 438 -31.13 -10.64 14.85
C LEU A 438 -30.44 -10.67 16.22
N ARG A 439 -29.13 -10.84 16.23
CA ARG A 439 -28.31 -10.84 17.46
C ARG A 439 -28.34 -9.45 18.14
N GLU A 440 -28.18 -8.36 17.38
CA GLU A 440 -28.25 -7.00 17.91
C GLU A 440 -29.64 -6.67 18.48
N ALA A 441 -30.69 -7.21 17.87
CA ALA A 441 -32.06 -7.13 18.36
C ALA A 441 -32.37 -8.08 19.54
N ARG A 442 -31.38 -8.85 20.03
CA ARG A 442 -31.53 -9.92 21.05
C ARG A 442 -32.53 -11.02 20.68
N ALA A 443 -32.85 -11.16 19.41
CA ALA A 443 -33.70 -12.23 18.87
C ALA A 443 -32.90 -13.54 18.71
N TYR A 444 -32.34 -14.04 19.81
CA TYR A 444 -31.34 -15.13 19.79
C TYR A 444 -31.90 -16.43 19.26
N GLN A 445 -33.20 -16.76 19.55
CA GLN A 445 -33.80 -17.98 19.03
C GLN A 445 -33.96 -17.89 17.50
N GLU A 446 -34.43 -16.76 16.99
CA GLU A 446 -34.55 -16.57 15.53
C GLU A 446 -33.18 -16.61 14.84
N ALA A 447 -32.15 -16.00 15.45
CA ALA A 447 -30.77 -16.06 14.93
C ALA A 447 -30.25 -17.50 14.86
N PHE A 448 -30.50 -18.28 15.91
CA PHE A 448 -30.12 -19.68 15.98
C PHE A 448 -30.80 -20.54 14.90
N ASP A 449 -32.11 -20.40 14.77
CA ASP A 449 -32.90 -21.19 13.79
C ASP A 449 -32.50 -20.80 12.35
N PHE A 450 -32.32 -19.50 12.10
CA PHE A 450 -31.88 -18.97 10.81
C PHE A 450 -30.48 -19.46 10.41
N LEU A 451 -29.50 -19.35 11.34
CA LEU A 451 -28.14 -19.84 11.10
C LEU A 451 -28.10 -21.37 11.00
N GLY A 452 -28.92 -22.08 11.77
CA GLY A 452 -29.03 -23.54 11.67
C GLY A 452 -29.47 -24.00 10.27
N ALA A 453 -30.47 -23.31 9.68
CA ALA A 453 -30.89 -23.56 8.31
C ALA A 453 -29.76 -23.23 7.30
N ALA A 454 -29.01 -22.15 7.50
CA ALA A 454 -27.89 -21.79 6.63
C ALA A 454 -26.73 -22.80 6.72
N VAL A 455 -26.40 -23.28 7.92
CA VAL A 455 -25.40 -24.33 8.15
C VAL A 455 -25.82 -25.68 7.53
N ALA A 456 -27.10 -25.99 7.50
CA ALA A 456 -27.59 -27.20 6.83
C ALA A 456 -27.34 -27.16 5.31
N VAL A 457 -27.40 -25.97 4.69
CA VAL A 457 -27.10 -25.76 3.27
C VAL A 457 -25.58 -25.72 2.99
N ALA A 458 -24.82 -25.09 3.89
CA ALA A 458 -23.36 -24.92 3.75
C ALA A 458 -22.62 -25.44 5.01
N PRO A 459 -22.57 -26.76 5.23
CA PRO A 459 -22.08 -27.37 6.47
C PRO A 459 -20.56 -27.22 6.67
N GLU A 460 -19.81 -26.80 5.66
CA GLU A 460 -18.36 -26.57 5.70
C GLU A 460 -17.98 -25.08 5.62
N ALA A 461 -18.91 -24.17 5.93
CA ALA A 461 -18.66 -22.75 5.98
C ALA A 461 -18.25 -22.32 7.40
N PRO A 462 -16.94 -22.07 7.67
CA PRO A 462 -16.47 -21.79 9.03
C PRO A 462 -17.11 -20.54 9.65
N ASP A 463 -17.39 -19.51 8.84
CA ASP A 463 -17.96 -18.26 9.33
C ASP A 463 -19.43 -18.44 9.77
N LEU A 464 -20.22 -19.24 9.05
CA LEU A 464 -21.60 -19.60 9.46
C LEU A 464 -21.60 -20.48 10.71
N LEU A 465 -20.71 -21.49 10.76
CA LEU A 465 -20.58 -22.38 11.92
C LEU A 465 -20.18 -21.60 13.17
N TYR A 466 -19.29 -20.61 13.03
CA TYR A 466 -18.89 -19.76 14.16
C TYR A 466 -20.05 -18.93 14.68
N ASP A 467 -20.77 -18.21 13.81
CA ASP A 467 -21.93 -17.41 14.22
C ASP A 467 -23.07 -18.26 14.77
N TYR A 468 -23.27 -19.47 14.23
CA TYR A 468 -24.23 -20.45 14.77
C TYR A 468 -23.85 -20.90 16.18
N ALA A 469 -22.57 -21.17 16.43
CA ALA A 469 -22.06 -21.49 17.76
C ALA A 469 -22.30 -20.34 18.74
N MET A 470 -22.06 -19.09 18.32
CA MET A 470 -22.29 -17.90 19.18
C MET A 470 -23.79 -17.68 19.47
N ALA A 471 -24.67 -18.00 18.53
CA ALA A 471 -26.11 -17.98 18.78
C ALA A 471 -26.53 -19.10 19.74
N ALA A 472 -25.94 -20.31 19.62
CA ALA A 472 -26.15 -21.43 20.52
C ALA A 472 -25.70 -21.10 21.96
N GLU A 473 -24.58 -20.40 22.12
CA GLU A 473 -24.09 -19.93 23.43
C GLU A 473 -25.16 -19.09 24.16
N LYS A 474 -25.74 -18.09 23.47
CA LYS A 474 -26.78 -17.22 24.07
C LYS A 474 -28.04 -17.95 24.47
N LEU A 475 -28.27 -19.14 23.93
CA LEU A 475 -29.39 -20.03 24.28
C LEU A 475 -28.98 -21.18 25.21
N ASN A 476 -27.73 -21.18 25.72
CA ASN A 476 -27.15 -22.22 26.54
C ASN A 476 -27.19 -23.64 25.87
N ARG A 477 -27.15 -23.67 24.52
CA ARG A 477 -27.10 -24.94 23.75
C ARG A 477 -25.65 -25.35 23.52
N LEU A 478 -25.04 -25.83 24.58
CA LEU A 478 -23.59 -26.03 24.68
C LEU A 478 -23.04 -27.18 23.84
N ASP A 479 -23.87 -28.17 23.55
CA ASP A 479 -23.60 -29.29 22.63
C ASP A 479 -23.41 -28.78 21.19
N VAL A 480 -24.29 -27.90 20.75
CA VAL A 480 -24.21 -27.28 19.42
C VAL A 480 -23.00 -26.33 19.34
N LEU A 481 -22.77 -25.51 20.38
CA LEU A 481 -21.62 -24.63 20.48
C LEU A 481 -20.31 -25.42 20.33
N GLU A 482 -20.11 -26.44 21.14
CA GLU A 482 -18.88 -27.23 21.13
C GLU A 482 -18.67 -27.95 19.79
N THR A 483 -19.71 -28.62 19.27
CA THR A 483 -19.63 -29.31 17.98
C THR A 483 -19.30 -28.40 16.84
N SER A 484 -19.94 -27.21 16.79
CA SER A 484 -19.72 -26.22 15.73
C SER A 484 -18.33 -25.62 15.82
N LEU A 485 -17.86 -25.23 17.01
CA LEU A 485 -16.52 -24.64 17.18
C LEU A 485 -15.40 -25.64 16.88
N ARG A 486 -15.54 -26.92 17.29
CA ARG A 486 -14.59 -27.97 16.91
C ARG A 486 -14.52 -28.15 15.40
N LYS A 487 -15.65 -28.05 14.71
CA LYS A 487 -15.71 -28.13 13.26
C LYS A 487 -15.04 -26.89 12.61
N VAL A 488 -15.26 -25.69 13.16
CA VAL A 488 -14.54 -24.47 12.71
C VAL A 488 -13.03 -24.65 12.85
N ILE A 489 -12.56 -25.16 13.99
CA ILE A 489 -11.14 -25.41 14.26
C ILE A 489 -10.56 -26.42 13.26
N ALA A 490 -11.29 -27.49 12.97
CA ALA A 490 -10.86 -28.49 11.99
C ALA A 490 -10.76 -27.93 10.56
N LEU A 491 -11.74 -27.11 10.14
CA LEU A 491 -11.79 -26.50 8.81
C LEU A 491 -10.80 -25.33 8.66
N ARG A 492 -10.55 -24.57 9.73
CA ARG A 492 -9.68 -23.39 9.74
C ARG A 492 -8.81 -23.38 11.01
N PRO A 493 -7.72 -24.16 11.05
CA PRO A 493 -6.84 -24.25 12.24
C PRO A 493 -6.19 -22.95 12.69
N THR A 494 -6.26 -21.89 11.88
CA THR A 494 -5.76 -20.54 12.20
C THR A 494 -6.84 -19.60 12.74
N HIS A 495 -8.04 -20.11 13.06
CA HIS A 495 -9.16 -19.31 13.54
C HIS A 495 -9.06 -19.07 15.06
N ALA A 496 -8.27 -18.07 15.48
CA ALA A 496 -8.00 -17.79 16.89
C ALA A 496 -9.26 -17.67 17.76
N HIS A 497 -10.28 -16.94 17.28
CA HIS A 497 -11.51 -16.74 18.04
C HIS A 497 -12.33 -18.02 18.26
N ALA A 498 -12.23 -19.04 17.39
CA ALA A 498 -12.93 -20.32 17.62
C ALA A 498 -12.28 -21.10 18.76
N TYR A 499 -10.95 -21.11 18.83
CA TYR A 499 -10.24 -21.68 19.98
C TYR A 499 -10.59 -20.93 21.26
N ASN A 500 -10.58 -19.59 21.21
CA ASN A 500 -10.90 -18.75 22.35
C ASN A 500 -12.33 -18.99 22.86
N ALA A 501 -13.32 -18.96 21.97
CA ALA A 501 -14.73 -19.14 22.34
C ALA A 501 -14.98 -20.52 22.96
N LEU A 502 -14.39 -21.59 22.41
CA LEU A 502 -14.51 -22.93 22.99
C LEU A 502 -13.83 -23.00 24.36
N GLY A 503 -12.59 -22.52 24.45
CA GLY A 503 -11.84 -22.51 25.69
C GLY A 503 -12.49 -21.66 26.79
N TYR A 504 -12.95 -20.46 26.45
CA TYR A 504 -13.68 -19.59 27.38
C TYR A 504 -14.97 -20.24 27.89
N SER A 505 -15.76 -20.84 26.98
CA SER A 505 -17.00 -21.52 27.34
C SER A 505 -16.78 -22.72 28.30
N LEU A 506 -15.66 -23.42 28.21
CA LEU A 506 -15.28 -24.46 29.16
C LEU A 506 -14.79 -23.86 30.49
N ALA A 507 -13.96 -22.82 30.45
CA ALA A 507 -13.41 -22.16 31.64
C ALA A 507 -14.51 -21.50 32.48
N ASP A 508 -15.43 -20.78 31.86
CA ASP A 508 -16.52 -20.09 32.56
C ASP A 508 -17.41 -21.06 33.32
N ARG A 509 -17.66 -22.22 32.76
CA ARG A 509 -18.42 -23.31 33.42
C ARG A 509 -17.59 -24.15 34.39
N ASN A 510 -16.30 -23.85 34.54
CA ASN A 510 -15.39 -24.59 35.40
C ASN A 510 -15.29 -26.10 35.04
N VAL A 511 -15.30 -26.44 33.75
CA VAL A 511 -15.20 -27.82 33.25
C VAL A 511 -14.02 -27.98 32.32
N ARG A 512 -13.32 -29.11 32.38
CA ARG A 512 -12.17 -29.41 31.51
C ARG A 512 -11.16 -28.28 31.43
N LEU A 513 -10.77 -27.71 32.56
CA LEU A 513 -9.92 -26.50 32.65
C LEU A 513 -8.57 -26.62 31.95
N GLU A 514 -7.95 -27.83 31.93
CA GLU A 514 -6.70 -28.05 31.21
C GLU A 514 -6.89 -27.94 29.69
N GLU A 515 -7.99 -28.52 29.17
CA GLU A 515 -8.36 -28.39 27.76
C GLU A 515 -8.69 -26.92 27.42
N ALA A 516 -9.45 -26.26 28.29
CA ALA A 516 -9.79 -24.84 28.14
C ALA A 516 -8.54 -23.96 28.01
N ARG A 517 -7.57 -24.18 28.92
CA ARG A 517 -6.28 -23.49 28.87
C ARG A 517 -5.53 -23.75 27.58
N ALA A 518 -5.38 -25.00 27.17
CA ALA A 518 -4.67 -25.35 25.93
C ALA A 518 -5.28 -24.69 24.69
N LEU A 519 -6.62 -24.63 24.62
CA LEU A 519 -7.34 -23.94 23.55
C LEU A 519 -7.08 -22.44 23.56
N ILE A 520 -7.17 -21.78 24.73
CA ILE A 520 -6.95 -20.33 24.85
C ILE A 520 -5.48 -19.98 24.59
N GLU A 521 -4.53 -20.79 25.05
CA GLU A 521 -3.10 -20.59 24.74
C GLU A 521 -2.83 -20.72 23.23
N THR A 522 -3.55 -21.62 22.54
CA THR A 522 -3.48 -21.72 21.09
C THR A 522 -4.04 -20.47 20.42
N ALA A 523 -5.17 -19.95 20.92
CA ALA A 523 -5.73 -18.69 20.45
C ALA A 523 -4.74 -17.52 20.66
N HIS A 524 -4.10 -17.47 21.84
CA HIS A 524 -3.10 -16.44 22.17
C HIS A 524 -1.87 -16.50 21.26
N LYS A 525 -1.37 -17.69 20.92
CA LYS A 525 -0.27 -17.85 19.94
C LYS A 525 -0.66 -17.34 18.56
N LEU A 526 -1.91 -17.49 18.16
CA LEU A 526 -2.42 -17.03 16.87
C LEU A 526 -2.71 -15.50 16.84
N ALA A 527 -3.09 -14.92 17.98
CA ALA A 527 -3.42 -13.49 18.11
C ALA A 527 -2.99 -12.95 19.50
N PRO A 528 -1.68 -12.69 19.71
CA PRO A 528 -1.11 -12.37 21.03
C PRO A 528 -1.51 -11.00 21.60
N GLU A 529 -1.98 -10.09 20.77
CA GLU A 529 -2.39 -8.73 21.17
C GLU A 529 -3.92 -8.58 21.24
N ASP A 530 -4.68 -9.67 21.15
CA ASP A 530 -6.13 -9.61 21.23
C ASP A 530 -6.59 -9.55 22.69
N SER A 531 -7.17 -8.42 23.10
CA SER A 531 -7.56 -8.16 24.49
C SER A 531 -8.63 -9.14 25.01
N TYR A 532 -9.50 -9.67 24.15
CA TYR A 532 -10.47 -10.69 24.56
C TYR A 532 -9.84 -12.06 24.79
N ILE A 533 -8.80 -12.39 24.03
CA ILE A 533 -8.03 -13.62 24.24
C ILE A 533 -7.16 -13.52 25.50
N LEU A 534 -6.58 -12.33 25.76
CA LEU A 534 -5.87 -12.05 27.00
C LEU A 534 -6.80 -12.15 28.22
N ASP A 535 -8.01 -11.62 28.13
CA ASP A 535 -9.04 -11.74 29.15
C ASP A 535 -9.40 -13.22 29.42
N SER A 536 -9.68 -13.99 28.37
CA SER A 536 -9.98 -15.41 28.49
C SER A 536 -8.82 -16.22 29.11
N LEU A 537 -7.58 -15.87 28.77
CA LEU A 537 -6.40 -16.50 29.35
C LEU A 537 -6.27 -16.18 30.85
N GLY A 538 -6.48 -14.92 31.23
CA GLY A 538 -6.55 -14.53 32.63
C GLY A 538 -7.70 -15.23 33.36
N TRP A 539 -8.87 -15.36 32.73
CA TRP A 539 -10.02 -16.04 33.33
C TRP A 539 -9.77 -17.52 33.57
N VAL A 540 -9.23 -18.27 32.61
CA VAL A 540 -8.93 -19.69 32.81
C VAL A 540 -7.87 -19.92 33.89
N LEU A 541 -6.85 -19.08 33.96
CA LEU A 541 -5.84 -19.11 35.03
C LEU A 541 -6.48 -18.86 36.42
N PHE A 542 -7.38 -17.90 36.51
CA PHE A 542 -8.15 -17.67 37.74
C PHE A 542 -8.97 -18.89 38.15
N ARG A 543 -9.68 -19.52 37.19
CA ARG A 543 -10.48 -20.73 37.42
C ARG A 543 -9.60 -21.91 37.88
N GLN A 544 -8.31 -21.93 37.51
CA GLN A 544 -7.31 -22.89 37.99
C GLN A 544 -6.65 -22.49 39.33
N GLY A 545 -7.03 -21.35 39.94
CA GLY A 545 -6.47 -20.86 41.19
C GLY A 545 -5.14 -20.09 41.07
N GLN A 546 -4.68 -19.81 39.85
CA GLN A 546 -3.44 -19.08 39.55
C GLN A 546 -3.68 -17.56 39.55
N ASN A 547 -4.14 -17.02 40.68
CA ASN A 547 -4.65 -15.64 40.77
C ASN A 547 -3.64 -14.57 40.39
N GLN A 548 -2.35 -14.75 40.67
CA GLN A 548 -1.31 -13.76 40.38
C GLN A 548 -1.03 -13.65 38.88
N GLU A 549 -0.97 -14.77 38.18
CA GLU A 549 -0.79 -14.82 36.74
C GLU A 549 -2.05 -14.30 36.02
N ALA A 550 -3.23 -14.70 36.49
CA ALA A 550 -4.52 -14.22 36.00
C ALA A 550 -4.60 -12.69 36.03
N LEU A 551 -4.20 -12.09 37.18
CA LEU A 551 -4.20 -10.64 37.36
C LEU A 551 -3.34 -9.94 36.30
N ALA A 552 -2.16 -10.47 35.97
CA ALA A 552 -1.27 -9.85 35.00
C ALA A 552 -1.90 -9.78 33.60
N TYR A 553 -2.51 -10.89 33.15
CA TYR A 553 -3.20 -10.93 31.85
C TYR A 553 -4.44 -10.03 31.80
N LEU A 554 -5.26 -10.04 32.85
CA LEU A 554 -6.48 -9.22 32.92
C LEU A 554 -6.17 -7.72 33.03
N GLN A 555 -5.12 -7.34 33.74
CA GLN A 555 -4.66 -5.94 33.79
C GLN A 555 -4.20 -5.46 32.41
N ARG A 556 -3.42 -6.30 31.70
CA ARG A 556 -3.01 -6.00 30.34
C ARG A 556 -4.21 -5.86 29.42
N ALA A 557 -5.14 -6.82 29.42
CA ALA A 557 -6.35 -6.80 28.62
C ALA A 557 -7.18 -5.52 28.85
N TYR A 558 -7.38 -5.16 30.13
CA TYR A 558 -8.15 -3.97 30.50
C TYR A 558 -7.43 -2.66 30.15
N THR A 559 -6.10 -2.61 30.25
CA THR A 559 -5.31 -1.44 29.87
C THR A 559 -5.41 -1.18 28.37
N GLU A 560 -5.32 -2.23 27.56
CA GLU A 560 -5.41 -2.12 26.11
C GLU A 560 -6.86 -1.84 25.67
N ARG A 561 -7.83 -2.40 26.38
CA ARG A 561 -9.26 -2.27 26.09
C ARG A 561 -10.08 -2.18 27.37
N PRO A 562 -10.47 -0.98 27.82
CA PRO A 562 -11.37 -0.78 28.96
C PRO A 562 -12.81 -1.23 28.57
N ASP A 563 -13.08 -2.54 28.71
CA ASP A 563 -14.37 -3.16 28.42
C ASP A 563 -15.03 -3.66 29.70
N ALA A 564 -16.38 -3.68 29.74
CA ALA A 564 -17.12 -4.01 30.95
C ALA A 564 -17.02 -5.49 31.34
N GLU A 565 -16.92 -6.42 30.37
CA GLU A 565 -16.75 -7.83 30.66
C GLU A 565 -15.34 -8.11 31.19
N ILE A 566 -14.30 -7.49 30.57
CA ILE A 566 -12.92 -7.55 31.07
C ILE A 566 -12.82 -6.95 32.48
N ALA A 567 -13.55 -5.84 32.74
CA ALA A 567 -13.60 -5.23 34.07
C ALA A 567 -14.27 -6.15 35.11
N ALA A 568 -15.31 -6.89 34.71
CA ALA A 568 -15.96 -7.87 35.57
C ALA A 568 -14.95 -8.93 36.04
N HIS A 569 -14.23 -9.56 35.13
CA HIS A 569 -13.21 -10.57 35.43
C HIS A 569 -12.04 -10.01 36.24
N LEU A 570 -11.46 -8.87 35.84
CA LEU A 570 -10.37 -8.22 36.57
C LEU A 570 -10.77 -7.87 38.01
N GLY A 571 -11.96 -7.28 38.15
CA GLY A 571 -12.48 -6.92 39.46
C GLY A 571 -12.77 -8.12 40.34
N GLU A 572 -13.28 -9.24 39.79
CA GLU A 572 -13.49 -10.49 40.52
C GLU A 572 -12.17 -11.07 41.04
N VAL A 573 -11.13 -11.12 40.20
CA VAL A 573 -9.81 -11.59 40.63
C VAL A 573 -9.23 -10.70 41.72
N LEU A 574 -9.29 -9.37 41.56
CA LEU A 574 -8.84 -8.42 42.60
C LEU A 574 -9.62 -8.60 43.91
N TRP A 575 -10.93 -8.80 43.83
CA TRP A 575 -11.78 -9.01 44.98
C TRP A 575 -11.39 -10.27 45.76
N VAL A 576 -11.21 -11.40 45.07
CA VAL A 576 -10.81 -12.68 45.67
C VAL A 576 -9.40 -12.60 46.28
N MET A 577 -8.50 -11.79 45.70
CA MET A 577 -7.18 -11.52 46.23
C MET A 577 -7.17 -10.54 47.44
N GLY A 578 -8.34 -10.08 47.92
CA GLY A 578 -8.47 -9.12 49.01
C GLY A 578 -8.22 -7.64 48.64
N ARG A 579 -7.97 -7.34 47.36
CA ARG A 579 -7.75 -5.97 46.82
C ARG A 579 -9.06 -5.26 46.52
N GLN A 580 -9.97 -5.21 47.48
CA GLN A 580 -11.36 -4.78 47.32
C GLN A 580 -11.51 -3.34 46.83
N ALA A 581 -10.69 -2.42 47.29
CA ALA A 581 -10.73 -1.03 46.87
C ALA A 581 -10.40 -0.87 45.36
N GLU A 582 -9.45 -1.67 44.85
CA GLU A 582 -9.09 -1.66 43.44
C GLU A 582 -10.16 -2.32 42.58
N ALA A 583 -10.75 -3.42 43.04
CA ALA A 583 -11.90 -4.04 42.38
C ALA A 583 -13.07 -3.06 42.22
N GLN A 584 -13.45 -2.37 43.30
CA GLN A 584 -14.52 -1.38 43.26
C GLN A 584 -14.24 -0.21 42.30
N LYS A 585 -12.99 0.24 42.25
CA LYS A 585 -12.58 1.27 41.30
C LYS A 585 -12.76 0.81 39.85
N VAL A 586 -12.25 -0.37 39.49
CA VAL A 586 -12.37 -0.93 38.13
C VAL A 586 -13.84 -1.08 37.74
N TRP A 587 -14.66 -1.64 38.64
CA TRP A 587 -16.09 -1.81 38.38
C TRP A 587 -16.82 -0.47 38.25
N SER A 588 -16.52 0.52 39.10
CA SER A 588 -17.13 1.86 39.02
C SER A 588 -16.78 2.59 37.74
N ASP A 589 -15.53 2.48 37.27
CA ASP A 589 -15.10 3.08 36.02
C ASP A 589 -15.81 2.42 34.83
N ALA A 590 -15.95 1.10 34.82
CA ALA A 590 -16.64 0.35 33.79
C ALA A 590 -18.18 0.58 33.81
N MET A 591 -18.80 0.64 35.00
CA MET A 591 -20.23 0.94 35.16
C MET A 591 -20.60 2.33 34.62
N ARG A 592 -19.73 3.32 34.81
CA ARG A 592 -19.96 4.67 34.22
C ARG A 592 -19.93 4.66 32.70
N ALA A 593 -19.05 3.83 32.10
CA ALA A 593 -18.93 3.72 30.66
C ALA A 593 -20.04 2.85 30.03
N GLN A 594 -20.41 1.74 30.68
CA GLN A 594 -21.35 0.74 30.17
C GLN A 594 -22.33 0.27 31.26
N PRO A 595 -23.26 1.13 31.71
CA PRO A 595 -24.13 0.87 32.87
C PRO A 595 -25.10 -0.31 32.67
N LYS A 596 -25.33 -0.76 31.45
CA LYS A 596 -26.29 -1.84 31.11
C LYS A 596 -25.61 -3.17 30.78
N ASN A 597 -24.33 -3.35 31.12
CA ASN A 597 -23.66 -4.63 30.90
C ASN A 597 -24.10 -5.66 31.96
N ASP A 598 -24.76 -6.72 31.51
CA ASP A 598 -25.34 -7.74 32.38
C ASP A 598 -24.26 -8.50 33.17
N VAL A 599 -23.13 -8.89 32.53
CA VAL A 599 -22.02 -9.63 33.16
C VAL A 599 -21.38 -8.84 34.31
N LEU A 600 -21.12 -7.55 34.07
CA LEU A 600 -20.55 -6.67 35.10
C LEU A 600 -21.51 -6.50 36.28
N GLN A 601 -22.81 -6.24 35.99
CA GLN A 601 -23.80 -6.07 37.05
C GLN A 601 -23.96 -7.36 37.90
N ASP A 602 -24.05 -8.51 37.25
CA ASP A 602 -24.21 -9.81 37.93
C ASP A 602 -22.98 -10.15 38.77
N THR A 603 -21.77 -9.85 38.27
CA THR A 603 -20.53 -10.04 39.02
C THR A 603 -20.50 -9.15 40.27
N ILE A 604 -20.82 -7.86 40.15
CA ILE A 604 -20.85 -6.94 41.31
C ILE A 604 -21.95 -7.35 42.29
N LYS A 605 -23.13 -7.71 41.80
CA LYS A 605 -24.25 -8.15 42.64
C LYS A 605 -23.90 -9.40 43.45
N ARG A 606 -23.16 -10.33 42.87
CA ARG A 606 -22.74 -11.57 43.53
C ARG A 606 -21.66 -11.34 44.59
N LEU A 607 -20.68 -10.47 44.31
CA LEU A 607 -19.50 -10.31 45.17
C LEU A 607 -19.59 -9.13 46.12
N ALA A 608 -20.20 -8.03 45.71
CA ALA A 608 -20.26 -6.76 46.46
C ALA A 608 -21.61 -6.05 46.28
N PRO A 609 -22.72 -6.65 46.71
CA PRO A 609 -24.08 -6.08 46.47
C PRO A 609 -24.27 -4.67 47.01
N ALA A 610 -23.61 -4.32 48.10
CA ALA A 610 -23.66 -2.96 48.68
C ALA A 610 -22.95 -1.93 47.77
N ALA A 611 -21.89 -2.32 47.08
CA ALA A 611 -21.16 -1.47 46.15
C ALA A 611 -22.00 -1.17 44.89
N LEU A 612 -22.81 -2.10 44.41
CA LEU A 612 -23.67 -1.91 43.24
C LEU A 612 -24.68 -0.75 43.48
N GLN A 613 -25.26 -0.66 44.67
CA GLN A 613 -26.19 0.41 45.02
C GLN A 613 -25.55 1.81 45.03
N SER A 614 -24.27 1.88 45.36
CA SER A 614 -23.51 3.15 45.34
C SER A 614 -23.00 3.55 43.95
N MET A 615 -23.00 2.63 42.99
CA MET A 615 -22.52 2.84 41.61
C MET A 615 -23.65 3.14 40.61
N GLN A 616 -24.91 2.87 41.00
CA GLN A 616 -26.13 3.22 40.25
C GLN A 616 -26.56 4.65 40.54
#